data_96412f06dc2b164d8265b9b5753c30b9
#
_entry.id   96412f06dc2b164d8265b9b5753c30b9
#
_cell.length_a   1.000
_cell.length_b   1.000
_cell.length_c   1.000
_cell.angle_alpha   90.00
_cell.angle_beta   90.00
_cell.angle_gamma   90.00
#
_symmetry.space_group_name_H-M   'P 1'
#
loop_
_entity.id
_entity.type
_entity.pdbx_description
1 polymer ?
#
loop_
_entity_poly.entity_id
_entity_poly.type
_entity_poly.pdbx_seq_one_letter_code
_entity_poly.pdbx_strand_id
1 'polypeptide(L)'
;MRNLKRALSLGLTAAMISGLMVMGSSAASYADVTSENNLEAIEVLEAVGIMIGDENGVFNPDQNVPRNEMAVVMSNLMEFNVASYANPSPFTDVPRWAEPYVAACWTNGITAGTSATT
;
A
#
# COMPACT_ATOMS: atom_id res chain seq x y z
N MET A 1 16.18 35.88 -21.25
CA MET A 1 14.98 35.04 -21.01
C MET A 1 15.18 33.59 -21.39
N ARG A 2 15.81 33.25 -22.50
CA ARG A 2 16.09 31.85 -22.88
C ARG A 2 16.94 31.09 -21.83
N ASN A 3 17.93 31.76 -21.22
CA ASN A 3 18.81 31.14 -20.23
C ASN A 3 18.13 30.91 -18.87
N LEU A 4 17.18 31.76 -18.50
CA LEU A 4 16.41 31.63 -17.26
C LEU A 4 15.44 30.41 -17.31
N LYS A 5 14.76 30.21 -18.44
CA LYS A 5 13.89 29.05 -18.65
C LYS A 5 14.67 27.73 -18.61
N ARG A 6 15.87 27.70 -19.20
CA ARG A 6 16.74 26.53 -19.16
C ARG A 6 17.27 26.25 -17.75
N ALA A 7 17.66 27.29 -17.02
CA ALA A 7 18.09 27.15 -15.63
C ALA A 7 16.97 26.67 -14.71
N LEU A 8 15.74 27.16 -14.89
CA LEU A 8 14.57 26.71 -14.13
C LEU A 8 14.18 25.26 -14.43
N SER A 9 14.23 24.82 -15.70
CA SER A 9 13.93 23.44 -16.06
C SER A 9 14.98 22.46 -15.54
N LEU A 10 16.26 22.81 -15.57
CA LEU A 10 17.35 22.03 -14.99
C LEU A 10 17.23 21.93 -13.46
N GLY A 11 16.90 23.03 -12.78
CA GLY A 11 16.68 23.05 -11.34
C GLY A 11 15.50 22.20 -10.92
N LEU A 12 14.40 22.24 -11.67
CA LEU A 12 13.21 21.42 -11.41
C LEU A 12 13.50 19.92 -11.63
N THR A 13 14.21 19.56 -12.70
CA THR A 13 14.62 18.18 -12.98
C THR A 13 15.54 17.64 -11.88
N ALA A 14 16.52 18.42 -11.44
CA ALA A 14 17.41 18.03 -10.34
C ALA A 14 16.64 17.87 -9.02
N ALA A 15 15.68 18.73 -8.73
CA ALA A 15 14.83 18.61 -7.54
C ALA A 15 13.95 17.35 -7.58
N MET A 16 13.39 16.98 -8.73
CA MET A 16 12.61 15.75 -8.90
C MET A 16 13.47 14.49 -8.73
N ILE A 17 14.68 14.47 -9.30
CA ILE A 17 15.62 13.34 -9.15
C ILE A 17 16.08 13.22 -7.70
N SER A 18 16.36 14.32 -7.03
CA SER A 18 16.74 14.34 -5.61
C SER A 18 15.57 13.86 -4.73
N GLY A 19 14.35 14.25 -5.06
CA GLY A 19 13.14 13.79 -4.38
C GLY A 19 12.93 12.27 -4.51
N LEU A 20 13.14 11.72 -5.71
CA LEU A 20 13.09 10.29 -5.95
C LEU A 20 14.21 9.53 -5.22
N MET A 21 15.42 10.07 -5.15
CA MET A 21 16.52 9.48 -4.39
C MET A 21 16.26 9.51 -2.87
N VAL A 22 15.64 10.56 -2.35
CA VAL A 22 15.27 10.66 -0.94
C VAL A 22 14.16 9.66 -0.60
N MET A 23 13.21 9.41 -1.51
CA MET A 23 12.20 8.36 -1.33
C MET A 23 12.81 6.95 -1.38
N GLY A 24 13.88 6.74 -2.18
CA GLY A 24 14.61 5.48 -2.21
C GLY A 24 15.59 5.29 -1.04
N SER A 25 15.91 6.34 -0.28
CA SER A 25 16.83 6.26 0.87
C SER A 25 16.13 6.14 2.22
N SER A 26 14.81 6.28 2.27
CA SER A 26 14.01 5.98 3.46
C SER A 26 13.45 4.56 3.39
N ALA A 27 14.29 3.62 3.00
CA ALA A 27 13.97 2.21 3.13
C ALA A 27 13.64 1.95 4.60
N ALA A 28 12.39 1.66 4.90
CA ALA A 28 12.08 1.13 6.20
C ALA A 28 12.86 -0.16 6.35
N SER A 29 13.81 -0.12 7.20
CA SER A 29 14.63 -1.28 7.49
C SER A 29 13.86 -2.16 8.44
N TYR A 30 13.06 -3.05 7.91
CA TYR A 30 12.44 -4.10 8.71
C TYR A 30 13.51 -5.09 9.16
N ALA A 31 13.61 -5.30 10.47
CA ALA A 31 14.63 -6.15 11.06
C ALA A 31 14.51 -7.63 10.64
N ASP A 32 13.33 -8.04 10.22
CA ASP A 32 13.01 -9.41 9.81
C ASP A 32 13.09 -9.65 8.29
N VAL A 33 13.43 -8.62 7.50
CA VAL A 33 13.65 -8.76 6.07
C VAL A 33 15.14 -8.93 5.80
N THR A 34 15.56 -10.17 5.62
CA THR A 34 16.96 -10.54 5.41
C THR A 34 17.28 -11.02 4.00
N SER A 35 16.24 -11.27 3.20
CA SER A 35 16.40 -11.73 1.81
C SER A 35 16.62 -10.53 0.88
N GLU A 36 17.79 -10.45 0.25
CA GLU A 36 18.08 -9.42 -0.74
C GLU A 36 17.09 -9.43 -1.92
N ASN A 37 16.56 -10.62 -2.26
CA ASN A 37 15.64 -10.77 -3.38
C ASN A 37 14.28 -10.10 -3.13
N ASN A 38 13.85 -9.97 -1.89
CA ASN A 38 12.55 -9.40 -1.53
C ASN A 38 12.65 -7.97 -1.01
N LEU A 39 13.84 -7.52 -0.64
CA LEU A 39 14.05 -6.22 -0.02
C LEU A 39 13.55 -5.08 -0.93
N GLU A 40 13.98 -5.07 -2.19
CA GLU A 40 13.55 -4.04 -3.15
C GLU A 40 12.03 -4.03 -3.36
N ALA A 41 11.42 -5.21 -3.46
CA ALA A 41 9.97 -5.31 -3.62
C ALA A 41 9.21 -4.76 -2.39
N ILE A 42 9.69 -5.07 -1.19
CA ILE A 42 9.12 -4.59 0.08
C ILE A 42 9.28 -3.07 0.20
N GLU A 43 10.44 -2.55 -0.12
CA GLU A 43 10.71 -1.10 -0.10
C GLU A 43 9.79 -0.34 -1.07
N VAL A 44 9.59 -0.86 -2.28
CA VAL A 44 8.68 -0.25 -3.26
C VAL A 44 7.24 -0.28 -2.78
N LEU A 45 6.76 -1.42 -2.29
CA LEU A 45 5.38 -1.57 -1.82
C LEU A 45 5.09 -0.67 -0.61
N GLU A 46 6.06 -0.48 0.27
CA GLU A 46 5.94 0.46 1.38
C GLU A 46 5.94 1.91 0.90
N ALA A 47 6.87 2.27 0.02
CA ALA A 47 6.98 3.63 -0.50
C ALA A 47 5.71 4.11 -1.20
N VAL A 48 4.99 3.22 -1.87
CA VAL A 48 3.70 3.50 -2.52
C VAL A 48 2.49 3.24 -1.61
N GLY A 49 2.70 2.81 -0.36
CA GLY A 49 1.64 2.61 0.63
C GLY A 49 0.72 1.42 0.39
N ILE A 50 1.14 0.44 -0.41
CA ILE A 50 0.34 -0.77 -0.70
C ILE A 50 0.47 -1.78 0.43
N MET A 51 1.69 -2.07 0.86
CA MET A 51 2.00 -2.95 1.99
C MET A 51 2.96 -2.24 2.93
N ILE A 52 2.64 -2.24 4.19
CA ILE A 52 3.47 -1.66 5.24
C ILE A 52 3.64 -2.67 6.37
N GLY A 53 4.76 -2.60 7.06
CA GLY A 53 4.98 -3.39 8.28
C GLY A 53 4.15 -2.90 9.45
N ASP A 54 4.30 -3.55 10.57
CA ASP A 54 3.64 -3.16 11.80
C ASP A 54 4.35 -2.00 12.53
N GLU A 55 3.72 -1.51 13.58
CA GLU A 55 4.25 -0.42 14.41
C GLU A 55 5.58 -0.74 15.14
N ASN A 56 5.95 -2.03 15.19
CA ASN A 56 7.20 -2.49 15.80
C ASN A 56 8.35 -2.62 14.78
N GLY A 57 8.15 -2.24 13.54
CA GLY A 57 9.13 -2.37 12.47
C GLY A 57 9.33 -3.82 12.00
N VAL A 58 8.26 -4.62 12.03
CA VAL A 58 8.24 -6.01 11.61
C VAL A 58 7.35 -6.14 10.37
N PHE A 59 7.84 -6.79 9.33
CA PHE A 59 7.10 -7.00 8.08
C PHE A 59 6.46 -8.38 7.99
N ASN A 60 7.05 -9.40 8.62
CA ASN A 60 6.63 -10.80 8.60
C ASN A 60 6.57 -11.41 7.18
N PRO A 61 7.68 -11.41 6.42
CA PRO A 61 7.69 -11.79 5.01
C PRO A 61 7.25 -13.23 4.74
N ASP A 62 7.43 -14.13 5.71
CA ASP A 62 7.09 -15.55 5.59
C ASP A 62 5.71 -15.90 6.15
N GLN A 63 4.99 -14.93 6.68
CA GLN A 63 3.66 -15.15 7.22
C GLN A 63 2.60 -15.10 6.10
N ASN A 64 1.64 -16.03 6.15
CA ASN A 64 0.48 -15.98 5.28
C ASN A 64 -0.33 -14.70 5.56
N VAL A 65 -0.75 -14.02 4.51
CA VAL A 65 -1.59 -12.83 4.62
C VAL A 65 -3.04 -13.25 4.89
N PRO A 66 -3.63 -12.87 6.02
CA PRO A 66 -5.05 -13.09 6.27
C PRO A 66 -5.93 -12.40 5.23
N ARG A 67 -7.13 -12.92 4.98
CA ARG A 67 -8.05 -12.35 3.98
C ARG A 67 -8.40 -10.90 4.24
N ASN A 68 -8.54 -10.52 5.51
CA ASN A 68 -8.82 -9.14 5.90
C ASN A 68 -7.67 -8.19 5.55
N GLU A 69 -6.43 -8.61 5.77
CA GLU A 69 -5.24 -7.84 5.40
C GLU A 69 -5.07 -7.77 3.88
N MET A 70 -5.39 -8.84 3.16
CA MET A 70 -5.40 -8.83 1.71
C MET A 70 -6.42 -7.84 1.15
N ALA A 71 -7.57 -7.66 1.80
CA ALA A 71 -8.55 -6.64 1.41
C ALA A 71 -7.98 -5.22 1.53
N VAL A 72 -7.16 -4.96 2.55
CA VAL A 72 -6.42 -3.69 2.68
C VAL A 72 -5.43 -3.50 1.53
N VAL A 73 -4.62 -4.52 1.26
CA VAL A 73 -3.63 -4.49 0.16
C VAL A 73 -4.32 -4.21 -1.18
N MET A 74 -5.39 -4.93 -1.47
CA MET A 74 -6.15 -4.75 -2.73
C MET A 74 -6.80 -3.38 -2.82
N SER A 75 -7.35 -2.87 -1.72
CA SER A 75 -7.95 -1.52 -1.68
C SER A 75 -6.91 -0.43 -1.92
N ASN A 76 -5.71 -0.57 -1.35
CA ASN A 76 -4.62 0.35 -1.57
C ASN A 76 -4.09 0.27 -3.01
N LEU A 77 -3.93 -0.93 -3.54
CA LEU A 77 -3.49 -1.15 -4.93
C LEU A 77 -4.45 -0.55 -5.95
N MET A 78 -5.75 -0.70 -5.71
CA MET A 78 -6.82 -0.19 -6.59
C MET A 78 -7.18 1.27 -6.30
N GLU A 79 -6.51 1.89 -5.33
CA GLU A 79 -6.75 3.28 -4.90
C GLU A 79 -8.22 3.56 -4.51
N PHE A 80 -8.86 2.60 -3.87
CA PHE A 80 -10.24 2.78 -3.41
C PHE A 80 -10.33 3.80 -2.29
N ASN A 81 -11.22 4.77 -2.43
CA ASN A 81 -11.61 5.62 -1.31
C ASN A 81 -12.55 4.84 -0.38
N VAL A 82 -11.96 4.07 0.54
CA VAL A 82 -12.71 3.18 1.43
C VAL A 82 -13.74 3.89 2.30
N ALA A 83 -13.53 5.18 2.59
CA ALA A 83 -14.49 6.00 3.33
C ALA A 83 -15.81 6.23 2.58
N SER A 84 -15.83 6.07 1.26
CA SER A 84 -17.04 6.22 0.44
C SER A 84 -17.93 4.97 0.44
N TYR A 85 -17.46 3.85 0.95
CA TYR A 85 -18.22 2.60 1.04
C TYR A 85 -18.97 2.55 2.37
N ALA A 86 -20.07 3.29 2.46
CA ALA A 86 -20.85 3.44 3.67
C ALA A 86 -21.71 2.20 4.02
N ASN A 87 -21.98 1.35 3.03
CA ASN A 87 -22.75 0.13 3.26
C ASN A 87 -21.80 -1.00 3.67
N PRO A 88 -22.06 -1.65 4.80
CA PRO A 88 -21.24 -2.79 5.21
C PRO A 88 -21.34 -3.93 4.21
N SER A 89 -20.31 -4.76 4.17
CA SER A 89 -20.35 -6.01 3.44
C SER A 89 -21.41 -6.97 4.06
N PRO A 90 -21.88 -7.98 3.33
CA PRO A 90 -22.84 -8.94 3.89
C PRO A 90 -22.20 -9.88 4.93
N PHE A 91 -20.89 -9.79 5.13
CA PHE A 91 -20.13 -10.72 5.97
C PHE A 91 -20.22 -10.35 7.45
N THR A 92 -20.49 -11.34 8.29
CA THR A 92 -20.63 -11.16 9.73
C THR A 92 -19.36 -11.48 10.52
N ASP A 93 -18.38 -12.07 9.87
CA ASP A 93 -17.09 -12.49 10.44
C ASP A 93 -15.94 -11.51 10.21
N VAL A 94 -16.24 -10.32 9.69
CA VAL A 94 -15.25 -9.29 9.40
C VAL A 94 -15.04 -8.41 10.63
N PRO A 95 -13.79 -8.24 11.11
CA PRO A 95 -13.51 -7.30 12.19
C PRO A 95 -13.77 -5.85 11.77
N ARG A 96 -14.18 -5.03 12.73
CA ARG A 96 -14.62 -3.65 12.48
C ARG A 96 -13.62 -2.80 11.70
N TRP A 97 -12.34 -2.99 11.96
CA TRP A 97 -11.28 -2.23 11.28
C TRP A 97 -11.15 -2.58 9.79
N ALA A 98 -11.46 -3.81 9.43
CA ALA A 98 -11.36 -4.31 8.05
C ALA A 98 -12.62 -4.06 7.21
N GLU A 99 -13.75 -3.77 7.85
CA GLU A 99 -15.06 -3.65 7.19
C GLU A 99 -15.05 -2.69 5.98
N PRO A 100 -14.51 -1.46 6.04
CA PRO A 100 -14.51 -0.57 4.88
C PRO A 100 -13.71 -1.12 3.70
N TYR A 101 -12.62 -1.82 3.96
CA TYR A 101 -11.78 -2.45 2.93
C TYR A 101 -12.47 -3.67 2.30
N VAL A 102 -13.07 -4.50 3.12
CA VAL A 102 -13.84 -5.66 2.66
C VAL A 102 -15.07 -5.22 1.87
N ALA A 103 -15.78 -4.20 2.33
CA ALA A 103 -16.92 -3.61 1.62
C ALA A 103 -16.52 -3.07 0.24
N ALA A 104 -15.38 -2.37 0.15
CA ALA A 104 -14.84 -1.89 -1.10
C ALA A 104 -14.51 -3.04 -2.07
N CYS A 105 -13.82 -4.06 -1.60
CA CYS A 105 -13.47 -5.24 -2.39
C CYS A 105 -14.72 -6.02 -2.84
N TRP A 106 -15.69 -6.19 -1.96
CA TRP A 106 -16.95 -6.88 -2.28
C TRP A 106 -17.78 -6.11 -3.30
N THR A 107 -17.99 -4.82 -3.10
CA THR A 107 -18.76 -3.96 -4.02
C THR A 107 -18.14 -3.94 -5.44
N ASN A 108 -16.83 -4.01 -5.54
CA ASN A 108 -16.11 -4.03 -6.82
C ASN A 108 -15.86 -5.43 -7.38
N GLY A 109 -16.45 -6.47 -6.79
CA GLY A 109 -16.36 -7.84 -7.28
C GLY A 109 -14.99 -8.50 -7.13
N ILE A 110 -14.10 -7.95 -6.27
CA ILE A 110 -12.76 -8.50 -6.03
C ILE A 110 -12.86 -9.70 -5.08
N THR A 111 -13.71 -9.62 -4.09
CA THR A 111 -13.93 -10.72 -3.17
C THR A 111 -15.38 -11.18 -3.18
N ALA A 112 -15.58 -12.47 -2.98
CA ALA A 112 -16.85 -13.09 -2.68
C ALA A 112 -16.66 -13.96 -1.43
N GLY A 113 -17.67 -14.07 -0.62
CA GLY A 113 -17.60 -14.92 0.55
C GLY A 113 -17.51 -16.41 0.21
N THR A 114 -17.23 -17.21 1.21
CA THR A 114 -17.35 -18.68 1.15
C THR A 114 -18.80 -19.14 1.37
N SER A 115 -19.63 -18.24 1.90
CA SER A 115 -21.08 -18.37 2.05
C SER A 115 -21.74 -17.00 1.84
N ALA A 116 -23.05 -16.91 2.03
CA ALA A 116 -23.77 -15.63 1.91
C ALA A 116 -23.34 -14.59 2.97
N THR A 117 -22.78 -15.03 4.10
CA THR A 117 -22.46 -14.18 5.26
C THR A 117 -21.04 -14.34 5.82
N THR A 118 -20.19 -15.12 5.16
CA THR A 118 -18.79 -15.35 5.60
C THR A 118 -17.79 -15.31 4.46
#